data_6e2a78dec773b4c6ae4281c1544e53a5
#
_entry.id   6e2a78dec773b4c6ae4281c1544e53a5
#
_cell.length_a   1.000
_cell.length_b   1.000
_cell.length_c   1.000
_cell.angle_alpha   90.00
_cell.angle_beta   90.00
_cell.angle_gamma   90.00
#
_symmetry.space_group_name_H-M   'P 1'
#
loop_
_entity.id
_entity.type
_entity.pdbx_description
1 polymer ?
#
loop_
_entity_poly.entity_id
_entity_poly.type
_entity_poly.pdbx_seq_one_letter_code
_entity_poly.pdbx_strand_id
1 'polypeptide(L)'
;KTVTGVRVEIDLTAVIDLDLAIEAIEGQMITVEANQKLVKVDVASSQKSISSEKIAEMPVSSVSEVVGLSAGVSGLSVRGGSFNETQFMVDGLVLNDERTSEPTTGIPLSAIQDISLQTGGFGAEYRNARSGVINVVTREGSKEKYSGTFSFRRSPAGQKHFGMSPYAAESFWFKPYLDDEVCWTGTNNGSWDQYQQRQYPAFDGWNSVSEQTLADDNPDNDLTPSGAKKLFSWEHRKQGAIQLPDFNIDAGFGGPVPFVSSKLGN
;
A
#
# COMPACT_ATOMS: atom_id res chain seq x y z
N LYS A 1 15.07 40.11 -18.79
CA LYS A 1 15.27 39.01 -17.85
C LYS A 1 14.14 38.00 -17.98
N THR A 2 14.45 36.73 -18.07
CA THR A 2 13.47 35.64 -18.11
C THR A 2 13.66 34.81 -16.84
N VAL A 3 12.59 34.50 -16.13
CA VAL A 3 12.61 33.58 -14.98
C VAL A 3 12.16 32.22 -15.49
N THR A 4 13.00 31.19 -15.27
CA THR A 4 12.70 29.80 -15.60
C THR A 4 12.65 28.96 -14.33
N GLY A 5 12.02 27.82 -14.37
CA GLY A 5 11.91 26.94 -13.21
C GLY A 5 10.81 27.31 -12.21
N VAL A 6 9.89 28.22 -12.60
CA VAL A 6 8.72 28.50 -11.77
C VAL A 6 7.78 27.31 -11.78
N ARG A 7 7.59 26.71 -10.63
CA ARG A 7 6.67 25.60 -10.45
C ARG A 7 5.38 26.12 -9.82
N VAL A 8 4.26 25.84 -10.46
CA VAL A 8 2.94 26.11 -9.92
C VAL A 8 2.42 24.83 -9.27
N GLU A 9 2.11 24.90 -8.00
CA GLU A 9 1.50 23.79 -7.24
C GLU A 9 0.04 24.13 -6.95
N ILE A 10 -0.81 23.11 -6.88
CA ILE A 10 -2.24 23.31 -6.62
C ILE A 10 -2.45 23.92 -5.24
N ASP A 11 -3.40 24.83 -5.13
CA ASP A 11 -3.80 25.54 -3.90
C ASP A 11 -2.64 26.29 -3.19
N LEU A 12 -1.56 26.58 -3.91
CA LEU A 12 -0.42 27.32 -3.39
C LEU A 12 -0.06 28.51 -4.29
N THR A 13 0.23 29.64 -3.65
CA THR A 13 0.71 30.83 -4.36
C THR A 13 2.22 30.74 -4.54
N ALA A 14 2.69 30.77 -5.79
CA ALA A 14 4.11 30.93 -6.09
C ALA A 14 4.48 32.42 -6.06
N VAL A 15 5.28 32.81 -5.06
CA VAL A 15 5.80 34.19 -4.96
C VAL A 15 7.17 34.25 -5.62
N ILE A 16 7.33 35.15 -6.58
CA ILE A 16 8.59 35.38 -7.31
C ILE A 16 9.03 36.81 -7.03
N ASP A 17 10.09 36.94 -6.24
CA ASP A 17 10.74 38.23 -6.02
C ASP A 17 11.79 38.48 -7.10
N LEU A 18 11.61 39.56 -7.90
CA LEU A 18 12.48 39.92 -8.97
C LEU A 18 13.18 41.26 -8.67
N ASP A 19 14.46 41.20 -8.40
CA ASP A 19 15.30 42.40 -8.36
C ASP A 19 15.65 42.83 -9.79
N LEU A 20 15.08 43.95 -10.24
CA LEU A 20 15.37 44.57 -11.50
C LEU A 20 16.45 45.65 -11.32
N ALA A 21 17.69 45.33 -11.65
CA ALA A 21 18.73 46.31 -11.71
C ALA A 21 18.51 47.29 -12.87
N ILE A 22 18.70 48.57 -12.63
CA ILE A 22 18.43 49.69 -13.59
C ILE A 22 19.51 49.81 -14.68
N GLU A 23 20.58 49.05 -14.64
CA GLU A 23 21.66 49.10 -15.61
C GLU A 23 21.39 48.26 -16.87
N ALA A 24 21.30 48.95 -18.01
CA ALA A 24 21.29 48.31 -19.31
C ALA A 24 22.73 47.83 -19.65
N ILE A 25 23.01 46.57 -19.39
CA ILE A 25 24.21 45.86 -19.89
C ILE A 25 23.76 45.04 -21.11
N GLU A 26 24.21 45.42 -22.29
CA GLU A 26 24.08 44.59 -23.48
C GLU A 26 24.85 43.28 -23.28
N GLY A 27 24.17 42.15 -23.38
CA GLY A 27 24.73 40.84 -23.71
C GLY A 27 25.15 39.98 -22.56
N GLN A 28 24.17 39.41 -21.83
CA GLN A 28 24.16 38.00 -21.39
C GLN A 28 22.79 37.72 -20.78
N MET A 29 22.12 36.70 -21.28
CA MET A 29 20.87 36.23 -20.69
C MET A 29 21.18 35.58 -19.32
N ILE A 30 20.85 36.28 -18.23
CA ILE A 30 20.98 35.73 -16.90
C ILE A 30 19.74 34.89 -16.66
N THR A 31 19.92 33.58 -16.60
CA THR A 31 18.90 32.65 -16.17
C THR A 31 18.93 32.61 -14.64
N VAL A 32 17.86 33.07 -14.01
CA VAL A 32 17.68 32.98 -12.55
C VAL A 32 16.85 31.72 -12.28
N GLU A 33 17.44 30.73 -11.65
CA GLU A 33 16.71 29.57 -11.13
C GLU A 33 16.00 29.99 -9.84
N ALA A 34 14.69 29.78 -9.78
CA ALA A 34 13.92 30.00 -8.57
C ALA A 34 14.26 28.92 -7.54
N ASN A 35 14.98 29.32 -6.49
CA ASN A 35 15.22 28.44 -5.36
C ASN A 35 13.96 28.37 -4.48
N GLN A 36 13.32 27.22 -4.42
CA GLN A 36 12.11 27.02 -3.63
C GLN A 36 12.42 27.18 -2.14
N LYS A 37 11.75 28.13 -1.48
CA LYS A 37 11.84 28.26 -0.02
C LYS A 37 11.25 27.00 0.62
N LEU A 38 12.01 26.36 1.51
CA LEU A 38 11.59 25.14 2.27
C LEU A 38 10.38 25.39 3.18
N VAL A 39 10.11 26.63 3.54
CA VAL A 39 9.00 27.04 4.42
C VAL A 39 8.11 28.03 3.67
N LYS A 40 6.89 27.60 3.41
CA LYS A 40 5.84 28.43 2.81
C LYS A 40 5.09 29.14 3.95
N VAL A 41 5.28 30.44 4.10
CA VAL A 41 4.77 31.24 5.24
C VAL A 41 3.27 31.55 5.11
N ASP A 42 2.72 31.47 3.90
CA ASP A 42 1.34 31.91 3.58
C ASP A 42 0.27 30.82 3.66
N VAL A 43 0.63 29.62 4.11
CA VAL A 43 -0.33 28.52 4.14
C VAL A 43 -0.88 28.33 5.55
N ALA A 44 -2.14 28.72 5.75
CA ALA A 44 -2.87 28.48 7.02
C ALA A 44 -3.15 26.99 7.27
N SER A 45 -2.99 26.12 6.25
CA SER A 45 -3.22 24.69 6.32
C SER A 45 -1.89 23.91 6.40
N SER A 46 -1.90 22.78 7.11
CA SER A 46 -0.77 21.83 7.09
C SER A 46 -0.82 21.03 5.78
N GLN A 47 -0.23 21.60 4.72
CA GLN A 47 -0.21 21.03 3.38
C GLN A 47 1.19 20.58 2.97
N LYS A 48 1.27 19.42 2.29
CA LYS A 48 2.49 18.87 1.70
C LYS A 48 2.21 18.47 0.26
N SER A 49 3.07 18.90 -0.66
CA SER A 49 3.04 18.48 -2.06
C SER A 49 4.18 17.48 -2.33
N ILE A 50 3.90 16.44 -3.10
CA ILE A 50 4.82 15.38 -3.48
C ILE A 50 4.79 15.30 -5.01
N SER A 51 5.87 15.74 -5.64
CA SER A 51 5.96 15.76 -7.09
C SER A 51 6.30 14.40 -7.69
N SER A 52 6.00 14.25 -8.98
CA SER A 52 6.30 13.03 -9.74
C SER A 52 7.78 12.64 -9.72
N GLU A 53 8.70 13.61 -9.69
CA GLU A 53 10.14 13.34 -9.61
C GLU A 53 10.46 12.65 -8.26
N LYS A 54 9.91 13.15 -7.15
CA LYS A 54 10.08 12.53 -5.83
C LYS A 54 9.43 11.16 -5.76
N ILE A 55 8.25 10.99 -6.37
CA ILE A 55 7.57 9.67 -6.43
C ILE A 55 8.44 8.65 -7.18
N ALA A 56 9.09 9.07 -8.27
CA ALA A 56 9.95 8.18 -9.06
C ALA A 56 11.18 7.68 -8.30
N GLU A 57 11.68 8.46 -7.33
CA GLU A 57 12.80 8.10 -6.45
C GLU A 57 12.40 7.18 -5.28
N MET A 58 11.09 7.08 -4.98
CA MET A 58 10.60 6.29 -3.86
C MET A 58 10.39 4.82 -4.26
N PRO A 59 10.66 3.85 -3.38
CA PRO A 59 10.39 2.43 -3.62
C PRO A 59 8.93 2.09 -3.31
N VAL A 60 7.99 2.80 -3.95
CA VAL A 60 6.53 2.69 -3.74
C VAL A 60 5.85 2.21 -5.00
N SER A 61 4.70 1.56 -4.87
CA SER A 61 3.93 0.99 -5.98
C SER A 61 2.49 1.52 -6.06
N SER A 62 2.05 2.29 -5.06
CA SER A 62 0.69 2.82 -5.00
C SER A 62 0.64 4.23 -4.40
N VAL A 63 -0.45 4.96 -4.67
CA VAL A 63 -0.70 6.29 -4.07
C VAL A 63 -0.76 6.22 -2.55
N SER A 64 -1.38 5.17 -2.00
CA SER A 64 -1.49 4.99 -0.55
C SER A 64 -0.12 4.81 0.11
N GLU A 65 0.82 4.13 -0.55
CA GLU A 65 2.20 4.02 -0.06
C GLU A 65 2.92 5.36 -0.10
N VAL A 66 2.79 6.13 -1.20
CA VAL A 66 3.38 7.47 -1.32
C VAL A 66 2.92 8.39 -0.19
N VAL A 67 1.61 8.44 0.03
CA VAL A 67 0.99 9.30 1.06
C VAL A 67 1.35 8.80 2.46
N GLY A 68 1.37 7.48 2.68
CA GLY A 68 1.72 6.83 3.94
C GLY A 68 3.14 7.11 4.43
N LEU A 69 4.07 7.52 3.54
CA LEU A 69 5.40 7.99 3.93
C LEU A 69 5.41 9.42 4.51
N SER A 70 4.26 10.08 4.57
CA SER A 70 4.16 11.42 5.15
C SER A 70 3.94 11.35 6.67
N ALA A 71 4.53 12.31 7.40
CA ALA A 71 4.40 12.36 8.85
C ALA A 71 2.93 12.47 9.28
N GLY A 72 2.52 11.64 10.25
CA GLY A 72 1.15 11.60 10.75
C GLY A 72 0.15 10.87 9.85
N VAL A 73 0.64 10.12 8.85
CA VAL A 73 -0.19 9.34 7.94
C VAL A 73 0.20 7.86 8.00
N SER A 74 -0.79 7.00 8.01
CA SER A 74 -0.61 5.54 7.94
C SER A 74 -1.55 4.99 6.86
N GLY A 75 -0.98 4.60 5.70
CA GLY A 75 -1.78 4.30 4.51
C GLY A 75 -2.59 5.53 4.06
N LEU A 76 -3.90 5.50 4.20
CA LEU A 76 -4.81 6.62 3.93
C LEU A 76 -5.41 7.26 5.20
N SER A 77 -5.04 6.76 6.37
CA SER A 77 -5.44 7.29 7.66
C SER A 77 -4.56 8.49 8.03
N VAL A 78 -5.15 9.65 8.20
CA VAL A 78 -4.45 10.90 8.52
C VAL A 78 -4.68 11.25 9.98
N ARG A 79 -3.61 11.51 10.74
CA ARG A 79 -3.64 11.91 12.16
C ARG A 79 -4.51 11.00 13.05
N GLY A 80 -4.52 9.70 12.77
CA GLY A 80 -5.28 8.72 13.55
C GLY A 80 -6.78 8.68 13.25
N GLY A 81 -7.27 9.47 12.28
CA GLY A 81 -8.61 9.35 11.75
C GLY A 81 -8.79 8.06 10.94
N SER A 82 -10.01 7.65 10.72
CA SER A 82 -10.31 6.50 9.86
C SER A 82 -10.05 6.84 8.39
N PHE A 83 -9.70 5.85 7.57
CA PHE A 83 -9.46 6.06 6.13
C PHE A 83 -10.70 6.60 5.39
N ASN A 84 -11.91 6.29 5.85
CA ASN A 84 -13.16 6.81 5.30
C ASN A 84 -13.46 8.27 5.71
N GLU A 85 -12.69 8.86 6.60
CA GLU A 85 -12.73 10.28 6.96
C GLU A 85 -11.78 11.13 6.12
N THR A 86 -10.97 10.49 5.28
CA THR A 86 -10.08 11.14 4.34
C THR A 86 -10.79 11.32 3.00
N GLN A 87 -10.84 12.55 2.52
CA GLN A 87 -11.35 12.86 1.18
C GLN A 87 -10.26 12.63 0.16
N PHE A 88 -10.53 11.76 -0.81
CA PHE A 88 -9.62 11.49 -1.92
C PHE A 88 -10.16 12.12 -3.21
N MET A 89 -9.31 12.87 -3.88
CA MET A 89 -9.67 13.62 -5.09
C MET A 89 -8.66 13.34 -6.20
N VAL A 90 -9.15 13.39 -7.42
CA VAL A 90 -8.33 13.35 -8.64
C VAL A 90 -8.77 14.48 -9.55
N ASP A 91 -7.86 15.35 -9.90
CA ASP A 91 -8.11 16.56 -10.71
C ASP A 91 -9.32 17.36 -10.18
N GLY A 92 -9.46 17.44 -8.86
CA GLY A 92 -10.56 18.14 -8.19
C GLY A 92 -11.87 17.36 -8.06
N LEU A 93 -11.96 16.15 -8.62
CA LEU A 93 -13.13 15.28 -8.50
C LEU A 93 -12.97 14.31 -7.33
N VAL A 94 -13.97 14.23 -6.46
CA VAL A 94 -13.98 13.30 -5.33
C VAL A 94 -14.15 11.86 -5.83
N LEU A 95 -13.22 10.98 -5.46
CA LEU A 95 -13.21 9.57 -5.79
C LEU A 95 -13.30 8.69 -4.53
N ASN A 96 -14.32 8.94 -3.72
CA ASN A 96 -14.68 8.05 -2.63
C ASN A 96 -15.92 7.25 -3.03
N ASP A 97 -15.98 5.99 -2.63
CA ASP A 97 -17.20 5.18 -2.74
C ASP A 97 -18.33 5.83 -1.91
N GLU A 98 -19.45 6.13 -2.54
CA GLU A 98 -20.55 6.85 -1.87
C GLU A 98 -21.20 6.06 -0.73
N ARG A 99 -21.09 4.74 -0.74
CA ARG A 99 -21.69 3.85 0.26
C ARG A 99 -20.77 3.63 1.46
N THR A 100 -19.48 3.38 1.21
CA THR A 100 -18.51 3.06 2.27
C THR A 100 -17.63 4.24 2.65
N SER A 101 -17.65 5.31 1.86
CA SER A 101 -16.73 6.45 1.92
C SER A 101 -15.25 6.05 1.78
N GLU A 102 -14.98 4.87 1.22
CA GLU A 102 -13.62 4.40 1.00
C GLU A 102 -12.99 5.08 -0.21
N PRO A 103 -11.75 5.57 -0.10
CA PRO A 103 -11.03 6.16 -1.20
C PRO A 103 -10.70 5.16 -2.30
N THR A 104 -10.95 5.50 -3.56
CA THR A 104 -10.55 4.71 -4.73
C THR A 104 -9.19 5.18 -5.22
N THR A 105 -8.11 4.45 -4.88
CA THR A 105 -6.72 4.86 -5.10
C THR A 105 -6.02 4.15 -6.26
N GLY A 106 -6.75 3.44 -7.10
CA GLY A 106 -6.21 2.64 -8.21
C GLY A 106 -5.66 3.47 -9.39
N ILE A 107 -4.86 4.49 -9.11
CA ILE A 107 -4.26 5.37 -10.12
C ILE A 107 -2.82 4.93 -10.36
N PRO A 108 -2.40 4.67 -11.62
CA PRO A 108 -1.01 4.39 -11.96
C PRO A 108 -0.10 5.58 -11.57
N LEU A 109 1.04 5.30 -10.92
CA LEU A 109 1.98 6.35 -10.51
C LEU A 109 2.56 7.12 -11.71
N SER A 110 2.66 6.47 -12.88
CA SER A 110 3.09 7.10 -14.13
C SER A 110 2.15 8.20 -14.63
N ALA A 111 0.87 8.12 -14.27
CA ALA A 111 -0.14 9.11 -14.64
C ALA A 111 -0.14 10.34 -13.72
N ILE A 112 0.61 10.31 -12.60
CA ILE A 112 0.57 11.36 -11.59
C ILE A 112 1.61 12.44 -11.88
N GLN A 113 1.18 13.69 -11.81
CA GLN A 113 2.04 14.86 -11.84
C GLN A 113 2.43 15.31 -10.44
N ASP A 114 1.46 15.40 -9.54
CA ASP A 114 1.63 15.88 -8.18
C ASP A 114 0.59 15.25 -7.24
N ILE A 115 0.95 15.06 -5.98
CA ILE A 115 0.03 14.65 -4.91
C ILE A 115 0.07 15.72 -3.82
N SER A 116 -1.05 16.37 -3.58
CA SER A 116 -1.23 17.32 -2.48
C SER A 116 -1.91 16.63 -1.31
N LEU A 117 -1.29 16.69 -0.14
CA LEU A 117 -1.80 16.16 1.12
C LEU A 117 -2.05 17.32 2.09
N GLN A 118 -3.29 17.50 2.49
CA GLN A 118 -3.67 18.43 3.56
C GLN A 118 -4.07 17.64 4.80
N THR A 119 -3.42 17.92 5.93
CA THR A 119 -3.65 17.22 7.19
C THR A 119 -4.38 18.07 8.24
N GLY A 120 -4.83 19.27 7.86
CA GLY A 120 -5.59 20.19 8.69
C GLY A 120 -5.76 21.56 8.05
N GLY A 121 -6.71 22.35 8.54
CA GLY A 121 -7.00 23.66 7.98
C GLY A 121 -7.75 23.59 6.64
N PHE A 122 -8.67 22.64 6.50
CA PHE A 122 -9.44 22.47 5.26
C PHE A 122 -10.35 23.67 4.99
N GLY A 123 -10.41 24.09 3.74
CA GLY A 123 -11.37 25.08 3.27
C GLY A 123 -12.81 24.52 3.27
N ALA A 124 -13.79 25.43 3.16
CA ALA A 124 -15.21 25.06 3.16
C ALA A 124 -15.63 24.23 1.93
N GLU A 125 -14.81 24.20 0.90
CA GLU A 125 -14.98 23.40 -0.31
C GLU A 125 -14.88 21.89 -0.04
N TYR A 126 -14.12 21.49 0.99
CA TYR A 126 -13.93 20.08 1.35
C TYR A 126 -14.99 19.61 2.36
N ARG A 127 -16.24 19.46 1.91
CA ARG A 127 -17.41 19.25 2.76
C ARG A 127 -17.34 17.98 3.63
N ASN A 128 -16.70 16.91 3.16
CA ASN A 128 -16.65 15.60 3.82
C ASN A 128 -15.28 15.26 4.43
N ALA A 129 -14.29 16.14 4.30
CA ALA A 129 -13.00 15.92 4.90
C ALA A 129 -13.05 16.12 6.41
N ARG A 130 -12.72 15.07 7.18
CA ARG A 130 -12.65 15.12 8.65
C ARG A 130 -11.23 14.96 9.17
N SER A 131 -10.47 14.09 8.55
CA SER A 131 -9.09 13.78 8.97
C SER A 131 -8.04 14.29 8.00
N GLY A 132 -8.30 14.27 6.69
CA GLY A 132 -7.37 14.70 5.66
C GLY A 132 -8.00 14.87 4.29
N VAL A 133 -7.29 15.60 3.42
CA VAL A 133 -7.59 15.72 1.99
C VAL A 133 -6.36 15.29 1.21
N ILE A 134 -6.54 14.37 0.30
CA ILE A 134 -5.53 13.91 -0.65
C ILE A 134 -6.03 14.29 -2.04
N ASN A 135 -5.32 15.16 -2.73
CA ASN A 135 -5.65 15.54 -4.10
C ASN A 135 -4.50 15.10 -5.03
N VAL A 136 -4.83 14.24 -5.97
CA VAL A 136 -3.93 13.75 -7.01
C VAL A 136 -4.18 14.53 -8.28
N VAL A 137 -3.12 15.06 -8.85
CA VAL A 137 -3.15 15.74 -10.14
C VAL A 137 -2.55 14.85 -11.19
N THR A 138 -3.27 14.63 -12.25
CA THR A 138 -2.79 13.81 -13.36
C THR A 138 -1.92 14.60 -14.32
N ARG A 139 -1.04 13.89 -15.04
CA ARG A 139 -0.19 14.50 -16.06
C ARG A 139 -0.99 14.86 -17.30
N GLU A 140 -0.80 16.05 -17.79
CA GLU A 140 -1.29 16.44 -19.09
C GLU A 140 -0.31 16.03 -20.20
N GLY A 141 -0.85 15.60 -21.32
CA GLY A 141 -0.06 15.34 -22.53
C GLY A 141 0.47 16.67 -23.13
N SER A 142 1.73 16.69 -23.53
CA SER A 142 2.28 17.83 -24.25
C SER A 142 1.64 17.94 -25.64
N LYS A 143 1.34 19.18 -26.09
CA LYS A 143 0.83 19.44 -27.44
C LYS A 143 1.92 19.30 -28.52
N GLU A 144 3.20 19.32 -28.14
CA GLU A 144 4.31 19.37 -29.07
C GLU A 144 5.19 18.14 -29.09
N LYS A 145 5.25 17.39 -27.96
CA LYS A 145 6.18 16.29 -27.78
C LYS A 145 5.49 15.07 -27.20
N TYR A 146 5.86 13.92 -27.72
CA TYR A 146 5.54 12.65 -27.08
C TYR A 146 6.44 12.40 -25.88
N SER A 147 5.87 11.95 -24.80
CA SER A 147 6.57 11.52 -23.61
C SER A 147 6.07 10.15 -23.16
N GLY A 148 6.97 9.33 -22.65
CA GLY A 148 6.60 8.02 -22.12
C GLY A 148 7.41 7.74 -20.87
N THR A 149 6.77 7.10 -19.89
CA THR A 149 7.42 6.58 -18.70
C THR A 149 7.14 5.08 -18.62
N PHE A 150 8.16 4.33 -18.23
CA PHE A 150 8.04 2.90 -18.01
C PHE A 150 8.79 2.55 -16.72
N SER A 151 8.10 1.90 -15.79
CA SER A 151 8.68 1.42 -14.55
C SER A 151 8.41 -0.07 -14.41
N PHE A 152 9.48 -0.83 -14.18
CA PHE A 152 9.41 -2.24 -13.88
C PHE A 152 10.09 -2.49 -12.54
N ARG A 153 9.35 -3.02 -11.57
CA ARG A 153 9.86 -3.37 -10.26
C ARG A 153 9.65 -4.86 -10.03
N ARG A 154 10.70 -5.51 -9.55
CA ARG A 154 10.66 -6.93 -9.20
C ARG A 154 11.18 -7.12 -7.79
N SER A 155 10.40 -7.78 -6.95
CA SER A 155 10.85 -8.28 -5.65
C SER A 155 11.11 -9.78 -5.79
N PRO A 156 12.29 -10.28 -5.38
CA PRO A 156 12.55 -11.72 -5.40
C PRO A 156 11.54 -12.44 -4.53
N ALA A 157 11.28 -13.71 -4.85
CA ALA A 157 10.50 -14.57 -3.98
C ALA A 157 11.17 -14.62 -2.60
N GLY A 158 10.44 -14.23 -1.58
CA GLY A 158 10.92 -14.16 -0.21
C GLY A 158 9.91 -14.72 0.78
N GLN A 159 10.37 -14.96 1.99
CA GLN A 159 9.49 -15.36 3.08
C GLN A 159 8.57 -14.20 3.45
N LYS A 160 7.27 -14.37 3.20
CA LYS A 160 6.25 -13.33 3.49
C LYS A 160 5.66 -13.45 4.90
N HIS A 161 6.08 -14.45 5.64
CA HIS A 161 5.65 -14.69 7.01
C HIS A 161 6.87 -14.78 7.93
N PHE A 162 6.90 -13.94 8.94
CA PHE A 162 7.92 -13.93 9.98
C PHE A 162 7.36 -14.64 11.21
N GLY A 163 8.05 -15.64 11.70
CA GLY A 163 7.64 -16.45 12.85
C GLY A 163 7.46 -17.93 12.51
N MET A 164 6.87 -18.67 13.45
CA MET A 164 6.61 -20.08 13.28
C MET A 164 5.58 -20.30 12.16
N SER A 165 5.90 -21.20 11.23
CA SER A 165 4.95 -21.59 10.19
C SER A 165 3.67 -22.15 10.83
N PRO A 166 2.47 -21.74 10.40
CA PRO A 166 1.24 -22.35 10.88
C PRO A 166 1.13 -23.86 10.58
N TYR A 167 1.98 -24.36 9.67
CA TYR A 167 2.09 -25.80 9.32
C TYR A 167 3.24 -26.52 10.05
N ALA A 168 3.94 -25.86 10.96
CA ALA A 168 4.95 -26.50 11.78
C ALA A 168 4.29 -27.40 12.82
N ALA A 169 4.94 -28.51 13.15
CA ALA A 169 4.43 -29.46 14.15
C ALA A 169 4.23 -28.81 15.53
N GLU A 170 5.05 -27.80 15.85
CA GLU A 170 5.01 -27.04 17.10
C GLU A 170 3.98 -25.91 17.10
N SER A 171 3.31 -25.66 15.96
CA SER A 171 2.31 -24.60 15.86
C SER A 171 1.09 -24.89 16.74
N PHE A 172 0.37 -23.84 17.12
CA PHE A 172 -0.87 -23.94 17.91
C PHE A 172 -1.87 -24.96 17.32
N TRP A 173 -1.97 -25.02 15.98
CA TRP A 173 -2.94 -25.85 15.29
C TRP A 173 -2.55 -27.33 15.21
N PHE A 174 -1.25 -27.67 15.32
CA PHE A 174 -0.78 -29.03 15.08
C PHE A 174 -0.15 -29.69 16.29
N LYS A 175 0.35 -28.91 17.24
CA LYS A 175 1.08 -29.47 18.40
C LYS A 175 0.30 -30.55 19.15
N PRO A 176 -0.99 -30.43 19.51
CA PRO A 176 -1.73 -31.47 20.19
C PRO A 176 -1.78 -32.80 19.42
N TYR A 177 -1.80 -32.73 18.11
CA TYR A 177 -1.98 -33.86 17.21
C TYR A 177 -0.65 -34.52 16.78
N LEU A 178 0.47 -33.81 16.90
CA LEU A 178 1.77 -34.27 16.38
C LEU A 178 2.83 -34.43 17.45
N ASP A 179 2.71 -33.82 18.62
CA ASP A 179 3.65 -33.92 19.72
C ASP A 179 3.55 -35.34 20.31
N ASP A 180 4.66 -36.11 20.24
CA ASP A 180 4.71 -37.50 20.63
C ASP A 180 4.43 -37.74 22.14
N GLU A 181 4.54 -36.71 23.00
CA GLU A 181 4.24 -36.80 24.42
C GLU A 181 2.74 -36.91 24.70
N VAL A 182 1.90 -36.35 23.86
CA VAL A 182 0.45 -36.25 24.09
C VAL A 182 -0.40 -36.79 22.93
N CYS A 183 0.12 -36.84 21.72
CA CYS A 183 -0.69 -37.18 20.56
C CYS A 183 -1.28 -38.58 20.56
N TRP A 184 -0.71 -39.51 21.32
CA TRP A 184 -1.19 -40.89 21.38
C TRP A 184 -2.27 -41.09 22.43
N THR A 185 -2.12 -40.50 23.61
CA THR A 185 -2.96 -40.74 24.80
C THR A 185 -3.73 -39.50 25.25
N GLY A 186 -3.63 -38.40 24.53
CA GLY A 186 -4.37 -37.19 24.79
C GLY A 186 -3.59 -36.12 25.56
N THR A 187 -4.03 -34.88 25.42
CA THR A 187 -3.43 -33.68 26.04
C THR A 187 -3.57 -33.69 27.59
N ASN A 188 -4.46 -34.52 28.14
CA ASN A 188 -4.71 -34.64 29.58
C ASN A 188 -3.96 -35.81 30.21
N ASN A 189 -2.99 -36.40 29.52
CA ASN A 189 -2.23 -37.55 29.99
C ASN A 189 -1.21 -37.26 31.12
N GLY A 190 -1.06 -35.98 31.47
CA GLY A 190 -0.13 -35.49 32.50
C GLY A 190 1.27 -35.15 32.03
N SER A 191 1.58 -35.32 30.72
CA SER A 191 2.86 -34.90 30.14
C SER A 191 2.97 -33.40 30.01
N TRP A 192 1.86 -32.75 29.69
CA TRP A 192 1.77 -31.28 29.62
C TRP A 192 1.39 -30.69 30.99
N ASP A 193 2.02 -29.56 31.32
CA ASP A 193 1.64 -28.82 32.53
C ASP A 193 0.30 -28.08 32.31
N GLN A 194 -0.25 -27.50 33.39
CA GLN A 194 -1.55 -26.83 33.40
C GLN A 194 -1.57 -25.62 32.46
N TYR A 195 -0.43 -24.94 32.20
CA TYR A 195 -0.34 -23.79 31.33
C TYR A 195 -0.37 -24.23 29.87
N GLN A 196 0.36 -25.26 29.51
CA GLN A 196 0.34 -25.85 28.17
C GLN A 196 -1.06 -26.39 27.81
N GLN A 197 -1.72 -27.09 28.75
CA GLN A 197 -3.08 -27.60 28.54
C GLN A 197 -4.10 -26.48 28.28
N ARG A 198 -3.91 -25.28 28.86
CA ARG A 198 -4.78 -24.12 28.61
C ARG A 198 -4.46 -23.41 27.31
N GLN A 199 -3.22 -23.53 26.85
CA GLN A 199 -2.75 -22.83 25.65
C GLN A 199 -3.18 -23.53 24.37
N TYR A 200 -3.31 -24.86 24.38
CA TYR A 200 -3.60 -25.63 23.18
C TYR A 200 -5.00 -26.26 23.24
N PRO A 201 -5.60 -26.59 22.08
CA PRO A 201 -6.86 -27.34 22.03
C PRO A 201 -6.73 -28.71 22.74
N ALA A 202 -7.79 -29.11 23.43
CA ALA A 202 -7.87 -30.43 23.99
C ALA A 202 -7.96 -31.49 22.86
N PHE A 203 -7.25 -32.59 23.04
CA PHE A 203 -7.27 -33.72 22.13
C PHE A 203 -7.19 -35.03 22.92
N ASP A 204 -8.05 -36.00 22.61
CA ASP A 204 -8.15 -37.26 23.33
C ASP A 204 -7.10 -38.30 22.92
N GLY A 205 -6.29 -38.00 21.93
CA GLY A 205 -5.23 -38.84 21.42
C GLY A 205 -5.66 -39.80 20.29
N TRP A 206 -4.70 -40.12 19.44
CA TRP A 206 -4.95 -40.98 18.27
C TRP A 206 -5.39 -42.41 18.65
N ASN A 207 -5.02 -42.91 19.82
CA ASN A 207 -5.50 -44.19 20.30
C ASN A 207 -7.02 -44.16 20.49
N SER A 208 -7.53 -43.14 21.18
CA SER A 208 -8.97 -42.99 21.43
C SER A 208 -9.75 -42.75 20.12
N VAL A 209 -9.20 -41.96 19.21
CA VAL A 209 -9.82 -41.74 17.87
C VAL A 209 -9.90 -43.06 17.12
N SER A 210 -8.82 -43.86 17.10
CA SER A 210 -8.79 -45.16 16.43
C SER A 210 -9.76 -46.17 17.07
N GLU A 211 -9.86 -46.20 18.40
CA GLU A 211 -10.81 -47.05 19.10
C GLU A 211 -12.26 -46.72 18.73
N GLN A 212 -12.59 -45.45 18.62
CA GLN A 212 -13.92 -44.98 18.23
C GLN A 212 -14.27 -45.35 16.78
N THR A 213 -13.34 -45.16 15.83
CA THR A 213 -13.56 -45.51 14.42
C THR A 213 -13.61 -47.02 14.21
N LEU A 214 -12.83 -47.83 14.93
CA LEU A 214 -12.88 -49.29 14.86
C LEU A 214 -14.12 -49.89 15.54
N ALA A 215 -14.80 -49.14 16.39
CA ALA A 215 -16.00 -49.58 17.10
C ALA A 215 -17.30 -49.18 16.39
N ASP A 216 -17.24 -48.35 15.38
CA ASP A 216 -18.41 -47.98 14.57
C ASP A 216 -18.66 -49.03 13.46
N ASP A 217 -19.81 -48.93 12.79
CA ASP A 217 -20.20 -49.87 11.73
C ASP A 217 -19.63 -49.46 10.32
N ASN A 218 -18.69 -48.51 10.26
CA ASN A 218 -18.18 -47.98 9.00
C ASN A 218 -16.73 -48.45 8.73
N PRO A 219 -16.52 -49.46 7.88
CA PRO A 219 -15.17 -49.97 7.61
C PRO A 219 -14.28 -49.01 6.79
N ASP A 220 -14.85 -47.94 6.22
CA ASP A 220 -14.09 -47.01 5.37
C ASP A 220 -13.23 -46.03 6.20
N ASN A 221 -13.50 -45.92 7.52
CA ASN A 221 -12.74 -45.06 8.43
C ASN A 221 -11.88 -45.84 9.46
N ASP A 222 -11.80 -47.14 9.32
CA ASP A 222 -11.00 -48.04 10.17
C ASP A 222 -9.51 -47.75 10.00
N LEU A 223 -8.98 -46.90 10.86
CA LEU A 223 -7.56 -46.54 10.85
C LEU A 223 -6.86 -46.94 12.15
N THR A 224 -5.67 -47.47 12.03
CA THR A 224 -4.79 -47.60 13.21
C THR A 224 -4.39 -46.21 13.71
N PRO A 225 -4.01 -46.03 14.99
CA PRO A 225 -3.58 -44.72 15.52
C PRO A 225 -2.48 -44.08 14.70
N SER A 226 -1.51 -44.87 14.25
CA SER A 226 -0.44 -44.37 13.38
C SER A 226 -0.93 -44.00 11.96
N GLY A 227 -1.92 -44.73 11.47
CA GLY A 227 -2.59 -44.42 10.20
C GLY A 227 -3.35 -43.08 10.26
N ALA A 228 -4.14 -42.90 11.34
CA ALA A 228 -4.87 -41.64 11.55
C ALA A 228 -3.94 -40.43 11.69
N LYS A 229 -2.84 -40.54 12.46
CA LYS A 229 -1.81 -39.49 12.55
C LYS A 229 -1.18 -39.18 11.20
N LYS A 230 -0.87 -40.19 10.38
CA LYS A 230 -0.30 -40.02 9.05
C LYS A 230 -1.29 -39.35 8.11
N LEU A 231 -2.57 -39.76 8.14
CA LEU A 231 -3.62 -39.15 7.32
C LEU A 231 -3.79 -37.69 7.69
N PHE A 232 -3.90 -37.37 8.97
CA PHE A 232 -3.97 -36.00 9.47
C PHE A 232 -2.80 -35.15 8.97
N SER A 233 -1.56 -35.63 9.09
CA SER A 233 -0.36 -34.94 8.64
C SER A 233 -0.35 -34.75 7.13
N TRP A 234 -0.89 -35.69 6.37
CA TRP A 234 -0.97 -35.59 4.92
C TRP A 234 -2.04 -34.59 4.46
N GLU A 235 -3.21 -34.60 5.07
CA GLU A 235 -4.30 -33.68 4.72
C GLU A 235 -3.95 -32.24 5.05
N HIS A 236 -3.27 -32.02 6.17
CA HIS A 236 -2.89 -30.68 6.65
C HIS A 236 -1.49 -30.25 6.22
N ARG A 237 -0.83 -31.00 5.33
CA ARG A 237 0.49 -30.59 4.85
C ARG A 237 0.45 -29.29 4.09
N LYS A 238 1.50 -28.50 4.20
CA LYS A 238 1.69 -27.32 3.36
C LYS A 238 1.71 -27.76 1.89
N GLN A 239 0.66 -27.44 1.17
CA GLN A 239 0.63 -27.59 -0.28
C GLN A 239 1.52 -26.49 -0.85
N GLY A 240 2.61 -26.90 -1.51
CA GLY A 240 3.66 -26.12 -2.12
C GLY A 240 3.58 -24.57 -2.01
N ALA A 241 4.54 -23.94 -1.41
CA ALA A 241 4.65 -22.50 -1.48
C ALA A 241 4.99 -22.13 -2.92
N ILE A 242 4.09 -21.46 -3.61
CA ILE A 242 4.41 -20.81 -4.87
C ILE A 242 5.40 -19.69 -4.52
N GLN A 243 6.69 -19.95 -4.74
CA GLN A 243 7.73 -18.95 -4.59
C GLN A 243 7.87 -18.17 -5.90
N LEU A 244 6.83 -17.42 -6.24
CA LEU A 244 6.92 -16.50 -7.37
C LEU A 244 7.41 -15.14 -6.88
N PRO A 245 8.29 -14.50 -7.66
CA PRO A 245 8.65 -13.11 -7.40
C PRO A 245 7.42 -12.22 -7.62
N ASP A 246 7.31 -11.18 -6.80
CA ASP A 246 6.35 -10.13 -7.08
C ASP A 246 6.92 -9.19 -8.13
N PHE A 247 6.07 -8.70 -9.02
CA PHE A 247 6.45 -7.68 -9.98
C PHE A 247 5.34 -6.64 -10.12
N ASN A 248 5.77 -5.40 -10.36
CA ASN A 248 4.89 -4.28 -10.66
C ASN A 248 5.37 -3.67 -11.98
N ILE A 249 4.44 -3.48 -12.90
CA ILE A 249 4.68 -2.83 -14.20
C ILE A 249 3.78 -1.61 -14.25
N ASP A 250 4.36 -0.45 -14.44
CA ASP A 250 3.66 0.81 -14.61
C ASP A 250 4.20 1.52 -15.85
N ALA A 251 3.30 1.90 -16.76
CA ALA A 251 3.66 2.57 -18.01
C ALA A 251 2.67 3.70 -18.32
N GLY A 252 3.20 4.85 -18.68
CA GLY A 252 2.44 6.01 -19.11
C GLY A 252 2.96 6.52 -20.46
N PHE A 253 2.05 6.92 -21.34
CA PHE A 253 2.38 7.54 -22.61
C PHE A 253 1.47 8.74 -22.84
N GLY A 254 2.05 9.87 -23.22
CA GLY A 254 1.33 11.11 -23.50
C GLY A 254 1.95 11.88 -24.65
N GLY A 255 1.15 12.68 -25.35
CA GLY A 255 1.64 13.50 -26.44
C GLY A 255 0.53 14.01 -27.36
N PRO A 256 0.88 14.70 -28.45
CA PRO A 256 -0.09 15.28 -29.37
C PRO A 256 -0.94 14.19 -30.03
N VAL A 257 -2.26 14.39 -30.05
CA VAL A 257 -3.17 13.48 -30.77
C VAL A 257 -3.01 13.77 -32.26
N PRO A 258 -2.57 12.80 -33.08
CA PRO A 258 -2.44 12.97 -34.51
C PRO A 258 -3.77 13.47 -35.13
N PHE A 259 -3.72 14.46 -36.01
CA PHE A 259 -4.87 15.01 -36.75
C PHE A 259 -5.86 15.87 -35.93
N VAL A 260 -5.78 15.92 -34.60
CA VAL A 260 -6.75 16.65 -33.77
C VAL A 260 -6.13 17.90 -33.12
N SER A 261 -4.89 17.82 -32.70
CA SER A 261 -4.23 18.84 -31.88
C SER A 261 -3.96 20.18 -32.64
N SER A 262 -3.99 20.20 -33.98
CA SER A 262 -3.79 21.42 -34.75
C SER A 262 -5.06 22.24 -34.98
N LYS A 263 -6.25 21.71 -34.68
CA LYS A 263 -7.54 22.35 -34.94
C LYS A 263 -8.35 22.73 -33.69
N LEU A 264 -8.01 22.22 -32.52
CA LEU A 264 -8.73 22.49 -31.26
C LEU A 264 -7.98 23.42 -30.31
N GLY A 265 -6.93 24.06 -30.75
CA GLY A 265 -6.08 24.93 -29.95
C GLY A 265 -6.19 26.41 -30.27
N ASN A 266 -7.40 26.95 -30.40
CA ASN A 266 -7.67 28.41 -30.31
C ASN A 266 -8.89 28.63 -29.44
#